data_53973d6fdd95de720398b9961b6184b6
#
_entry.id   53973d6fdd95de720398b9961b6184b6
#
_cell.length_a   1.000
_cell.length_b   1.000
_cell.length_c   1.000
_cell.angle_alpha   90.00
_cell.angle_beta   90.00
_cell.angle_gamma   90.00
#
_symmetry.space_group_name_H-M   'P 1'
#
loop_
_entity.id
_entity.type
_entity.pdbx_description
1 polymer ?
#
loop_
_entity_poly.entity_id
_entity_poly.type
_entity_poly.pdbx_seq_one_letter_code
_entity_poly.pdbx_strand_id
1 'polypeptide(L)'
;MKKAADVLTKLSQPSNVATHSSMALIGSVDAAGAAEDEKRKEKELDALRRKPKLQAIAAKEVGSLRLTPWEVLHTLGRAVALARRGAGRGLAEHWGSLKYSQALTGGSDAYMKLSAEGRETADYYKALQSDELGVGFALMLAKQVLSRRFPQHIVSIIPADTTLRAGWALTSRDKGPRVGYRYRPRFFAEVWKPGEPSRVFPIESKGNHSNATVSHDQLASASAHVEAVHIGSWNETPSLVFSTELPVEGPLTIHALHSAGKDGRLNHPSEQSSRSLDHFIQDANFFPGIQQPAEDDRTPQTEPGFHVTPDRRDWFRHVLARTEAAGLTAFAGDGEATVQYLTKRQGSRHFTGFAHAATGSVQDAREKLLGIQFVGTDHVFRLNRTRVEAFSGVAEDLFRHLEEGRVEQYRREVYARRNGWPVSTWDSRWRGPVSMNPDGSVLAMRVLTS
;
A
#
# COMPACT_ATOMS: atom_id res chain seq x y z
N MET A 1 6.80 28.53 -17.08
CA MET A 1 6.05 27.24 -17.04
C MET A 1 6.84 26.20 -17.80
N LYS A 2 7.15 25.05 -17.18
CA LYS A 2 7.93 23.98 -17.81
C LYS A 2 7.15 23.37 -18.99
N LYS A 3 7.84 22.94 -20.06
CA LYS A 3 7.20 22.18 -21.15
C LYS A 3 6.77 20.80 -20.62
N ALA A 4 5.67 20.25 -21.10
CA ALA A 4 5.19 18.92 -20.67
C ALA A 4 6.26 17.84 -20.89
N ALA A 5 6.98 17.87 -22.04
CA ALA A 5 8.07 16.94 -22.31
C ALA A 5 9.17 16.97 -21.24
N ASP A 6 9.54 18.16 -20.74
CA ASP A 6 10.55 18.29 -19.67
C ASP A 6 10.05 17.70 -18.34
N VAL A 7 8.74 17.80 -18.07
CA VAL A 7 8.12 17.18 -16.90
C VAL A 7 8.18 15.66 -17.02
N LEU A 8 7.80 15.11 -18.17
CA LEU A 8 7.84 13.66 -18.42
C LEU A 8 9.27 13.11 -18.28
N THR A 9 10.27 13.81 -18.82
CA THR A 9 11.69 13.43 -18.68
C THR A 9 12.09 13.41 -17.19
N LYS A 10 11.69 14.41 -16.41
CA LYS A 10 11.99 14.43 -14.96
C LYS A 10 11.31 13.33 -14.18
N LEU A 11 10.09 12.95 -14.57
CA LEU A 11 9.38 11.84 -13.93
C LEU A 11 10.10 10.50 -14.08
N SER A 12 10.86 10.30 -15.17
CA SER A 12 11.63 9.08 -15.42
C SER A 12 13.05 9.08 -14.85
N GLN A 13 13.51 10.21 -14.29
CA GLN A 13 14.88 10.32 -13.75
C GLN A 13 14.98 9.72 -12.37
N PRO A 14 15.81 8.67 -12.15
CA PRO A 14 15.98 8.09 -10.82
C PRO A 14 16.79 9.02 -9.91
N SER A 15 16.39 9.12 -8.66
CA SER A 15 17.02 9.94 -7.63
C SER A 15 17.18 9.13 -6.35
N ASN A 16 18.17 9.45 -5.53
CA ASN A 16 18.32 8.87 -4.22
C ASN A 16 17.22 9.38 -3.28
N VAL A 17 16.76 8.52 -2.39
CA VAL A 17 15.84 8.89 -1.30
C VAL A 17 16.53 8.64 0.03
N ALA A 18 16.55 9.64 0.90
CA ALA A 18 17.15 9.49 2.22
C ALA A 18 16.28 8.56 3.08
N THR A 19 16.93 7.69 3.82
CA THR A 19 16.28 6.76 4.73
C THR A 19 16.93 6.85 6.10
N HIS A 20 16.13 6.86 7.15
CA HIS A 20 16.60 6.89 8.53
C HIS A 20 15.99 5.75 9.34
N SER A 21 16.86 4.86 9.84
CA SER A 21 16.48 3.77 10.72
C SER A 21 17.67 3.50 11.67
N SER A 22 17.52 3.77 12.95
CA SER A 22 18.61 3.73 13.93
C SER A 22 18.10 3.45 15.35
N MET A 23 18.99 3.09 16.25
CA MET A 23 18.69 2.96 17.68
C MET A 23 18.27 4.30 18.31
N ALA A 24 18.86 5.41 17.86
CA ALA A 24 18.47 6.74 18.33
C ALA A 24 17.01 7.07 17.92
N LEU A 25 16.60 6.66 16.73
CA LEU A 25 15.20 6.82 16.28
C LEU A 25 14.25 6.06 17.20
N ILE A 26 14.58 4.84 17.61
CA ILE A 26 13.75 4.06 18.54
C ILE A 26 13.55 4.83 19.85
N GLY A 27 14.64 5.30 20.48
CA GLY A 27 14.53 6.08 21.71
C GLY A 27 13.68 7.35 21.57
N SER A 28 13.77 8.04 20.42
CA SER A 28 12.94 9.21 20.13
C SER A 28 11.47 8.85 19.98
N VAL A 29 11.15 7.72 19.35
CA VAL A 29 9.78 7.22 19.15
C VAL A 29 9.17 6.76 20.48
N ASP A 30 9.95 6.08 21.33
CA ASP A 30 9.52 5.68 22.67
C ASP A 30 9.21 6.89 23.54
N ALA A 31 10.08 7.91 23.53
CA ALA A 31 9.85 9.17 24.23
C ALA A 31 8.59 9.90 23.74
N ALA A 32 8.37 9.94 22.43
CA ALA A 32 7.16 10.53 21.83
C ALA A 32 5.90 9.76 22.26
N GLY A 33 5.96 8.43 22.30
CA GLY A 33 4.88 7.59 22.77
C GLY A 33 4.53 7.85 24.25
N ALA A 34 5.53 7.92 25.10
CA ALA A 34 5.35 8.24 26.52
C ALA A 34 4.72 9.64 26.73
N ALA A 35 5.19 10.64 25.98
CA ALA A 35 4.64 12.00 26.03
C ALA A 35 3.16 12.04 25.55
N GLU A 36 2.80 11.24 24.56
CA GLU A 36 1.40 11.11 24.15
C GLU A 36 0.54 10.46 25.25
N ASP A 37 1.05 9.44 25.92
CA ASP A 37 0.31 8.74 26.98
C ASP A 37 0.09 9.63 28.22
N GLU A 38 1.06 10.48 28.58
CA GLU A 38 0.84 11.50 29.64
C GLU A 38 -0.26 12.50 29.25
N LYS A 39 -0.25 13.01 28.01
CA LYS A 39 -1.34 13.89 27.52
C LYS A 39 -2.69 13.18 27.50
N ARG A 40 -2.74 11.87 27.26
CA ARG A 40 -3.97 11.08 27.31
C ARG A 40 -4.46 10.93 28.74
N LYS A 41 -3.56 10.65 29.67
CA LYS A 41 -3.86 10.54 31.09
C LYS A 41 -4.43 11.84 31.67
N GLU A 42 -3.91 13.01 31.27
CA GLU A 42 -4.49 14.32 31.61
C GLU A 42 -5.95 14.48 31.15
N LYS A 43 -6.35 13.73 30.13
CA LYS A 43 -7.71 13.70 29.56
C LYS A 43 -8.53 12.50 30.04
N GLU A 44 -8.08 11.82 31.09
CA GLU A 44 -8.71 10.60 31.64
C GLU A 44 -8.90 9.48 30.59
N LEU A 45 -7.97 9.39 29.63
CA LEU A 45 -7.95 8.36 28.60
C LEU A 45 -6.84 7.34 28.89
N ASP A 46 -7.12 6.07 28.61
CA ASP A 46 -6.13 5.01 28.74
C ASP A 46 -4.92 5.23 27.81
N ALA A 47 -3.74 4.74 28.24
CA ALA A 47 -2.56 4.68 27.41
C ALA A 47 -2.83 3.87 26.13
N LEU A 48 -2.17 4.24 25.02
CA LEU A 48 -2.32 3.49 23.78
C LEU A 48 -1.49 2.20 23.83
N ARG A 49 -2.13 1.10 23.47
CA ARG A 49 -1.38 -0.11 23.18
C ARG A 49 -0.59 0.09 21.88
N ARG A 50 0.73 0.04 22.01
CA ARG A 50 1.66 0.20 20.88
C ARG A 50 2.44 -1.07 20.62
N LYS A 51 2.91 -1.23 19.39
CA LYS A 51 3.73 -2.37 19.01
C LYS A 51 5.01 -2.41 19.85
N PRO A 52 5.21 -3.46 20.64
CA PRO A 52 6.41 -3.56 21.47
C PRO A 52 7.63 -3.92 20.63
N LYS A 53 8.83 -3.66 21.19
CA LYS A 53 10.11 -4.09 20.64
C LYS A 53 10.34 -3.62 19.19
N LEU A 54 10.04 -2.34 18.92
CA LEU A 54 10.45 -1.73 17.67
C LEU A 54 11.97 -1.77 17.54
N GLN A 55 12.45 -2.02 16.34
CA GLN A 55 13.86 -2.19 16.00
C GLN A 55 14.21 -1.39 14.76
N ALA A 56 15.47 -1.00 14.65
CA ALA A 56 16.01 -0.44 13.43
C ALA A 56 16.07 -1.52 12.34
N ILE A 57 15.67 -1.17 11.14
CA ILE A 57 15.79 -2.03 9.97
C ILE A 57 17.29 -2.13 9.61
N ALA A 58 17.77 -3.34 9.39
CA ALA A 58 19.17 -3.56 9.10
C ALA A 58 19.65 -2.79 7.85
N ALA A 59 20.83 -2.19 7.91
CA ALA A 59 21.36 -1.36 6.82
C ALA A 59 21.41 -2.11 5.47
N LYS A 60 21.68 -3.42 5.47
CA LYS A 60 21.65 -4.26 4.27
C LYS A 60 20.26 -4.40 3.63
N GLU A 61 19.18 -4.26 4.43
CA GLU A 61 17.80 -4.34 3.94
C GLU A 61 17.32 -2.97 3.45
N VAL A 62 17.62 -1.90 4.17
CA VAL A 62 17.33 -0.52 3.75
C VAL A 62 18.18 -0.17 2.52
N GLY A 63 19.51 -0.28 2.62
CA GLY A 63 20.48 0.07 1.56
C GLY A 63 20.25 1.47 0.96
N SER A 64 20.76 1.70 -0.25
CA SER A 64 20.39 2.88 -1.03
C SER A 64 19.03 2.65 -1.69
N LEU A 65 18.09 3.54 -1.41
CA LEU A 65 16.81 3.60 -2.11
C LEU A 65 16.93 4.60 -3.26
N ARG A 66 16.80 4.11 -4.49
CA ARG A 66 16.85 4.93 -5.70
C ARG A 66 15.56 4.73 -6.48
N LEU A 67 14.80 5.80 -6.68
CA LEU A 67 13.46 5.78 -7.25
C LEU A 67 13.30 6.91 -8.26
N THR A 68 12.46 6.70 -9.26
CA THR A 68 11.92 7.78 -10.08
C THR A 68 10.67 8.37 -9.41
N PRO A 69 10.35 9.65 -9.61
CA PRO A 69 9.05 10.19 -9.20
C PRO A 69 7.87 9.37 -9.78
N TRP A 70 8.03 8.83 -10.97
CA TRP A 70 6.98 8.05 -11.65
C TRP A 70 6.69 6.72 -10.95
N GLU A 71 7.71 6.01 -10.45
CA GLU A 71 7.53 4.79 -9.64
C GLU A 71 6.78 5.08 -8.33
N VAL A 72 7.05 6.22 -7.70
CA VAL A 72 6.32 6.66 -6.49
C VAL A 72 4.84 6.88 -6.82
N LEU A 73 4.53 7.56 -7.93
CA LEU A 73 3.15 7.80 -8.36
C LEU A 73 2.44 6.52 -8.78
N HIS A 74 3.12 5.59 -9.45
CA HIS A 74 2.58 4.27 -9.77
C HIS A 74 2.22 3.50 -8.49
N THR A 75 3.14 3.46 -7.53
CA THR A 75 2.91 2.79 -6.24
C THR A 75 1.76 3.42 -5.47
N LEU A 76 1.66 4.75 -5.46
CA LEU A 76 0.53 5.46 -4.87
C LEU A 76 -0.78 5.12 -5.60
N GLY A 77 -0.80 5.16 -6.93
CA GLY A 77 -1.97 4.79 -7.73
C GLY A 77 -2.45 3.37 -7.43
N ARG A 78 -1.53 2.40 -7.37
CA ARG A 78 -1.83 1.02 -6.98
C ARG A 78 -2.41 0.92 -5.56
N ALA A 79 -1.84 1.66 -4.62
CA ALA A 79 -2.27 1.65 -3.21
C ALA A 79 -3.70 2.19 -3.02
N VAL A 80 -4.13 3.13 -3.88
CA VAL A 80 -5.45 3.77 -3.77
C VAL A 80 -6.48 3.24 -4.77
N ALA A 81 -6.16 2.26 -5.61
CA ALA A 81 -7.06 1.73 -6.63
C ALA A 81 -8.40 1.21 -6.06
N LEU A 82 -8.40 0.72 -4.82
CA LEU A 82 -9.60 0.33 -4.08
C LEU A 82 -10.00 1.34 -2.97
N ALA A 83 -9.38 2.52 -2.92
CA ALA A 83 -9.71 3.53 -1.93
C ALA A 83 -10.84 4.43 -2.45
N ARG A 84 -12.05 4.23 -1.96
CA ARG A 84 -13.16 5.13 -2.29
C ARG A 84 -12.95 6.50 -1.65
N ARG A 85 -12.68 7.51 -2.47
CA ARG A 85 -12.50 8.89 -2.04
C ARG A 85 -13.52 9.80 -2.72
N GLY A 86 -14.49 10.27 -1.98
CA GLY A 86 -15.39 11.34 -2.41
C GLY A 86 -16.40 10.98 -3.50
N ALA A 87 -17.01 12.01 -4.08
CA ALA A 87 -18.12 11.93 -5.02
C ALA A 87 -17.70 11.97 -6.51
N GLY A 88 -16.44 12.15 -6.81
CA GLY A 88 -15.89 12.26 -8.17
C GLY A 88 -15.86 10.93 -8.92
N ARG A 89 -17.01 10.36 -9.14
CA ARG A 89 -17.19 8.98 -9.61
C ARG A 89 -17.06 8.80 -11.12
N GLY A 90 -16.65 9.82 -11.84
CA GLY A 90 -16.33 9.72 -13.26
C GLY A 90 -14.88 9.35 -13.55
N LEU A 91 -14.02 9.23 -12.51
CA LEU A 91 -12.60 8.90 -12.65
C LEU A 91 -12.26 7.74 -11.73
N ALA A 92 -11.44 6.83 -12.21
CA ALA A 92 -10.87 5.78 -11.38
C ALA A 92 -9.97 6.40 -10.28
N GLU A 93 -10.03 5.84 -9.08
CA GLU A 93 -9.39 6.41 -7.88
C GLU A 93 -7.86 6.60 -8.05
N HIS A 94 -7.21 5.71 -8.78
CA HIS A 94 -5.76 5.74 -8.98
C HIS A 94 -5.28 6.94 -9.82
N TRP A 95 -6.14 7.55 -10.68
CA TRP A 95 -5.78 8.75 -11.43
C TRP A 95 -5.51 9.96 -10.51
N GLY A 96 -6.02 9.92 -9.28
CA GLY A 96 -5.72 10.95 -8.27
C GLY A 96 -4.22 11.11 -7.97
N SER A 97 -3.38 10.10 -8.20
CA SER A 97 -1.92 10.19 -8.03
C SER A 97 -1.27 11.15 -9.03
N LEU A 98 -1.87 11.35 -10.22
CA LEU A 98 -1.32 12.20 -11.29
C LEU A 98 -1.27 13.69 -10.92
N LYS A 99 -2.04 14.15 -9.94
CA LYS A 99 -1.97 15.53 -9.43
C LYS A 99 -0.57 15.89 -8.90
N TYR A 100 0.24 14.88 -8.55
CA TYR A 100 1.61 15.04 -8.07
C TYR A 100 2.68 14.93 -9.17
N SER A 101 2.30 14.91 -10.46
CA SER A 101 3.24 14.79 -11.58
C SER A 101 4.33 15.86 -11.62
N GLN A 102 4.12 16.99 -10.96
CA GLN A 102 5.11 18.06 -10.84
C GLN A 102 5.55 18.32 -9.39
N ALA A 103 5.10 17.53 -8.41
CA ALA A 103 5.39 17.79 -7.00
C ALA A 103 6.80 17.40 -6.58
N LEU A 104 7.45 16.48 -7.30
CA LEU A 104 8.75 15.92 -6.97
C LEU A 104 9.80 16.33 -8.00
N THR A 105 11.04 16.49 -7.54
CA THR A 105 12.21 16.72 -8.41
C THR A 105 13.44 16.02 -7.83
N GLY A 106 14.32 15.63 -8.73
CA GLY A 106 15.58 15.00 -8.42
C GLY A 106 16.48 14.95 -9.66
N GLY A 107 17.55 14.18 -9.60
CA GLY A 107 18.48 13.91 -10.68
C GLY A 107 19.35 12.72 -10.32
N SER A 108 20.11 12.17 -11.28
CA SER A 108 20.84 10.91 -11.13
C SER A 108 21.76 10.82 -9.92
N ASP A 109 22.32 11.95 -9.49
CA ASP A 109 23.29 12.03 -8.38
C ASP A 109 22.77 12.88 -7.20
N ALA A 110 21.50 13.26 -7.22
CA ALA A 110 20.88 14.08 -6.21
C ALA A 110 19.83 13.31 -5.41
N TYR A 111 19.58 13.80 -4.20
CA TYR A 111 18.43 13.34 -3.41
C TYR A 111 17.12 13.94 -3.94
N MET A 112 16.08 13.12 -3.94
CA MET A 112 14.73 13.55 -4.27
C MET A 112 14.24 14.59 -3.26
N LYS A 113 13.53 15.61 -3.75
CA LYS A 113 12.96 16.70 -2.94
C LYS A 113 11.67 17.21 -3.57
N LEU A 114 10.92 18.01 -2.81
CA LEU A 114 9.82 18.76 -3.38
C LEU A 114 10.29 19.72 -4.46
N SER A 115 9.58 19.77 -5.57
CA SER A 115 9.77 20.80 -6.59
C SER A 115 9.25 22.16 -6.11
N ALA A 116 9.46 23.23 -6.88
CA ALA A 116 8.82 24.52 -6.61
C ALA A 116 7.28 24.37 -6.55
N GLU A 117 6.72 23.68 -7.53
CA GLU A 117 5.28 23.43 -7.61
C GLU A 117 4.77 22.58 -6.42
N GLY A 118 5.57 21.61 -5.95
CA GLY A 118 5.23 20.83 -4.76
C GLY A 118 5.23 21.64 -3.47
N ARG A 119 6.13 22.62 -3.35
CA ARG A 119 6.24 23.51 -2.18
C ARG A 119 5.13 24.56 -2.14
N GLU A 120 4.67 25.02 -3.30
CA GLU A 120 3.59 26.01 -3.43
C GLU A 120 2.19 25.44 -3.18
N THR A 121 2.08 24.18 -2.77
CA THR A 121 0.81 23.57 -2.37
C THR A 121 0.16 24.38 -1.25
N ALA A 122 -1.12 24.73 -1.43
CA ALA A 122 -1.88 25.50 -0.43
C ALA A 122 -1.91 24.77 0.93
N ASP A 123 -1.84 25.53 2.02
CA ASP A 123 -1.65 24.98 3.37
C ASP A 123 -2.66 23.89 3.76
N TYR A 124 -3.92 24.09 3.40
CA TYR A 124 -4.95 23.08 3.68
C TYR A 124 -4.82 21.79 2.87
N TYR A 125 -4.04 21.79 1.78
CA TYR A 125 -3.72 20.59 1.01
C TYR A 125 -2.41 19.92 1.42
N LYS A 126 -1.54 20.59 2.17
CA LYS A 126 -0.25 20.04 2.57
C LYS A 126 -0.38 18.73 3.33
N ALA A 127 -1.32 18.64 4.27
CA ALA A 127 -1.57 17.40 5.00
C ALA A 127 -1.94 16.23 4.07
N LEU A 128 -2.78 16.48 3.06
CA LEU A 128 -3.15 15.48 2.07
C LEU A 128 -1.96 15.10 1.19
N GLN A 129 -1.17 16.09 0.73
CA GLN A 129 0.00 15.87 -0.09
C GLN A 129 1.03 15.00 0.63
N SER A 130 1.36 15.34 1.90
CA SER A 130 2.33 14.56 2.67
C SER A 130 1.81 13.16 3.00
N ASP A 131 0.53 13.02 3.29
CA ASP A 131 -0.08 11.73 3.56
C ASP A 131 -0.03 10.81 2.34
N GLU A 132 -0.42 11.28 1.16
CA GLU A 132 -0.45 10.48 -0.06
C GLU A 132 0.95 10.19 -0.61
N LEU A 133 1.83 11.19 -0.72
CA LEU A 133 3.21 10.96 -1.13
C LEU A 133 3.93 10.08 -0.12
N GLY A 134 3.67 10.28 1.19
CA GLY A 134 4.16 9.41 2.25
C GLY A 134 3.82 7.95 2.05
N VAL A 135 2.59 7.63 1.60
CA VAL A 135 2.20 6.26 1.21
C VAL A 135 3.07 5.75 0.08
N GLY A 136 3.23 6.52 -1.01
CA GLY A 136 4.04 6.09 -2.15
C GLY A 136 5.46 5.72 -1.75
N PHE A 137 6.15 6.60 -1.02
CA PHE A 137 7.52 6.39 -0.56
C PHE A 137 7.64 5.23 0.45
N ALA A 138 6.76 5.17 1.44
CA ALA A 138 6.78 4.13 2.45
C ALA A 138 6.60 2.72 1.84
N LEU A 139 5.69 2.57 0.88
CA LEU A 139 5.43 1.29 0.24
C LEU A 139 6.58 0.86 -0.69
N MET A 140 7.25 1.82 -1.37
CA MET A 140 8.47 1.51 -2.12
C MET A 140 9.59 1.01 -1.20
N LEU A 141 9.82 1.66 -0.05
CA LEU A 141 10.81 1.18 0.92
C LEU A 141 10.40 -0.16 1.53
N ALA A 142 9.11 -0.36 1.86
CA ALA A 142 8.60 -1.62 2.37
C ALA A 142 8.85 -2.79 1.38
N LYS A 143 8.56 -2.59 0.10
CA LYS A 143 8.85 -3.57 -0.96
C LYS A 143 10.35 -3.88 -1.01
N GLN A 144 11.22 -2.86 -1.00
CA GLN A 144 12.67 -3.07 -1.02
C GLN A 144 13.16 -3.87 0.19
N VAL A 145 12.75 -3.48 1.41
CA VAL A 145 13.13 -4.16 2.65
C VAL A 145 12.70 -5.63 2.63
N LEU A 146 11.44 -5.88 2.28
CA LEU A 146 10.90 -7.24 2.27
C LEU A 146 11.49 -8.08 1.13
N SER A 147 11.71 -7.52 -0.05
CA SER A 147 12.37 -8.26 -1.15
C SER A 147 13.82 -8.61 -0.84
N ARG A 148 14.55 -7.75 -0.12
CA ARG A 148 15.92 -8.08 0.33
C ARG A 148 15.94 -9.12 1.46
N ARG A 149 14.96 -9.07 2.35
CA ARG A 149 14.79 -10.05 3.43
C ARG A 149 14.33 -11.40 2.91
N PHE A 150 13.52 -11.41 1.85
CA PHE A 150 12.93 -12.60 1.24
C PHE A 150 13.15 -12.62 -0.28
N PRO A 151 14.39 -12.80 -0.76
CA PRO A 151 14.74 -12.58 -2.18
C PRO A 151 14.10 -13.58 -3.15
N GLN A 152 13.55 -14.67 -2.65
CA GLN A 152 12.87 -15.69 -3.47
C GLN A 152 11.34 -15.55 -3.44
N HIS A 153 10.79 -14.50 -2.84
CA HIS A 153 9.36 -14.31 -2.69
C HIS A 153 8.88 -13.08 -3.46
N ILE A 154 7.60 -13.07 -3.75
CA ILE A 154 6.88 -11.86 -4.22
C ILE A 154 6.37 -11.09 -3.00
N VAL A 155 6.35 -9.77 -3.11
CA VAL A 155 5.79 -8.87 -2.10
C VAL A 155 4.58 -8.17 -2.70
N SER A 156 3.40 -8.54 -2.22
CA SER A 156 2.13 -7.90 -2.58
C SER A 156 1.70 -6.91 -1.52
N ILE A 157 1.28 -5.72 -1.93
CA ILE A 157 0.76 -4.68 -1.02
C ILE A 157 -0.75 -4.59 -1.17
N ILE A 158 -1.47 -4.79 -0.07
CA ILE A 158 -2.93 -4.97 -0.07
C ILE A 158 -3.55 -3.99 0.93
N PRO A 159 -4.61 -3.23 0.55
CA PRO A 159 -5.29 -2.29 1.47
C PRO A 159 -5.91 -3.03 2.66
N ALA A 160 -5.50 -2.66 3.88
CA ALA A 160 -5.96 -3.36 5.09
C ALA A 160 -7.44 -3.09 5.40
N ASP A 161 -7.92 -1.87 5.19
CA ASP A 161 -9.35 -1.53 5.42
C ASP A 161 -10.27 -2.41 4.55
N THR A 162 -9.96 -2.57 3.28
CA THR A 162 -10.72 -3.43 2.37
C THR A 162 -10.63 -4.90 2.80
N THR A 163 -9.42 -5.38 3.11
CA THR A 163 -9.19 -6.77 3.55
C THR A 163 -9.96 -7.09 4.84
N LEU A 164 -9.83 -6.26 5.87
CA LEU A 164 -10.45 -6.51 7.18
C LEU A 164 -11.98 -6.48 7.11
N ARG A 165 -12.57 -5.74 6.17
CA ARG A 165 -14.03 -5.71 5.99
C ARG A 165 -14.64 -7.05 5.64
N ALA A 166 -13.91 -7.94 5.04
CA ALA A 166 -14.41 -9.29 4.76
C ALA A 166 -14.74 -10.08 6.05
N GLY A 167 -14.11 -9.72 7.17
CA GLY A 167 -14.28 -10.45 8.45
C GLY A 167 -14.84 -9.63 9.60
N TRP A 168 -14.63 -8.31 9.59
CA TRP A 168 -14.98 -7.45 10.73
C TRP A 168 -15.83 -6.25 10.30
N ALA A 169 -16.76 -5.85 11.20
CA ALA A 169 -17.44 -4.57 11.05
C ALA A 169 -16.48 -3.44 11.43
N LEU A 170 -16.05 -2.66 10.43
CA LEU A 170 -15.18 -1.51 10.64
C LEU A 170 -16.02 -0.25 10.79
N THR A 171 -15.80 0.49 11.87
CA THR A 171 -16.42 1.79 12.06
C THR A 171 -15.36 2.88 12.11
N SER A 172 -15.76 4.07 11.71
CA SER A 172 -14.93 5.28 11.79
C SER A 172 -15.11 6.03 13.12
N ARG A 173 -16.05 5.59 13.97
CA ARG A 173 -16.41 6.28 15.22
C ARG A 173 -16.48 5.30 16.37
N ASP A 174 -15.68 5.54 17.40
CA ASP A 174 -15.79 4.90 18.70
C ASP A 174 -17.05 5.41 19.42
N LYS A 175 -18.16 4.76 19.17
CA LYS A 175 -19.38 4.99 19.95
C LYS A 175 -19.77 3.68 20.64
N GLY A 176 -19.06 3.38 21.72
CA GLY A 176 -19.40 2.29 22.61
C GLY A 176 -18.69 0.94 22.34
N PRO A 177 -18.71 0.01 23.31
CA PRO A 177 -17.91 -1.22 23.32
C PRO A 177 -18.32 -2.28 22.30
N ARG A 178 -19.34 -2.04 21.48
CA ARG A 178 -19.87 -3.00 20.50
C ARG A 178 -19.53 -2.67 19.03
N VAL A 179 -18.77 -1.61 18.80
CA VAL A 179 -18.61 -1.09 17.44
C VAL A 179 -17.14 -1.04 17.10
N GLY A 180 -16.76 -1.61 16.01
CA GLY A 180 -15.43 -1.89 15.47
C GLY A 180 -14.26 -1.04 15.97
N TYR A 181 -13.11 -1.65 16.04
CA TYR A 181 -11.92 -1.02 16.58
C TYR A 181 -11.36 0.06 15.64
N ARG A 182 -10.96 1.21 16.20
CA ARG A 182 -10.52 2.40 15.48
C ARG A 182 -9.14 2.24 14.85
N TYR A 183 -8.20 1.65 15.59
CA TYR A 183 -6.82 1.50 15.14
C TYR A 183 -6.72 0.31 14.21
N ARG A 184 -6.06 0.50 13.09
CA ARG A 184 -5.72 -0.54 12.11
C ARG A 184 -4.66 -0.03 11.16
N PRO A 185 -3.79 -0.90 10.61
CA PRO A 185 -2.81 -0.51 9.63
C PRO A 185 -3.49 -0.03 8.33
N ARG A 186 -2.76 0.70 7.51
CA ARG A 186 -3.23 1.09 6.17
C ARG A 186 -3.11 -0.05 5.18
N PHE A 187 -2.06 -0.85 5.29
CA PHE A 187 -1.78 -1.91 4.35
C PHE A 187 -1.32 -3.20 5.04
N PHE A 188 -1.46 -4.29 4.31
CA PHE A 188 -0.73 -5.53 4.55
C PHE A 188 0.27 -5.73 3.42
N ALA A 189 1.50 -6.12 3.76
CA ALA A 189 2.39 -6.77 2.82
C ALA A 189 2.29 -8.28 2.99
N GLU A 190 1.88 -8.98 1.94
CA GLU A 190 1.99 -10.43 1.88
C GLU A 190 3.27 -10.80 1.14
N VAL A 191 4.13 -11.57 1.79
CA VAL A 191 5.35 -12.15 1.22
C VAL A 191 5.04 -13.60 0.91
N TRP A 192 4.98 -13.95 -0.37
CA TRP A 192 4.51 -15.27 -0.81
C TRP A 192 5.32 -15.87 -1.94
N LYS A 193 5.25 -17.20 -2.03
CA LYS A 193 5.78 -18.01 -3.11
C LYS A 193 4.80 -19.16 -3.36
N PRO A 194 4.51 -19.54 -4.62
CA PRO A 194 3.66 -20.69 -4.92
C PRO A 194 4.16 -21.96 -4.23
N GLY A 195 3.26 -22.68 -3.59
CA GLY A 195 3.57 -23.91 -2.89
C GLY A 195 4.16 -23.76 -1.48
N GLU A 196 4.33 -22.54 -0.98
CA GLU A 196 4.87 -22.28 0.38
C GLU A 196 3.87 -21.44 1.22
N PRO A 197 3.94 -21.54 2.56
CA PRO A 197 3.20 -20.63 3.44
C PRO A 197 3.60 -19.17 3.19
N SER A 198 2.62 -18.28 3.06
CA SER A 198 2.91 -16.86 2.97
C SER A 198 3.11 -16.22 4.35
N ARG A 199 3.70 -15.03 4.37
CA ARG A 199 3.91 -14.24 5.58
C ARG A 199 3.36 -12.83 5.42
N VAL A 200 2.67 -12.34 6.45
CA VAL A 200 2.00 -11.04 6.41
C VAL A 200 2.64 -10.06 7.39
N PHE A 201 2.83 -8.83 6.91
CA PHE A 201 3.36 -7.70 7.67
C PHE A 201 2.33 -6.56 7.62
N PRO A 202 1.65 -6.23 8.72
CA PRO A 202 0.92 -4.97 8.84
C PRO A 202 1.86 -3.78 8.60
N ILE A 203 1.42 -2.82 7.80
CA ILE A 203 2.16 -1.62 7.46
C ILE A 203 1.33 -0.38 7.79
N GLU A 204 1.92 0.54 8.54
CA GLU A 204 1.37 1.88 8.69
C GLU A 204 2.35 2.92 8.15
N SER A 205 1.80 3.90 7.43
CA SER A 205 2.57 5.00 6.86
C SER A 205 1.95 6.34 7.21
N LYS A 206 2.78 7.32 7.51
CA LYS A 206 2.43 8.70 7.75
C LYS A 206 3.33 9.60 6.90
N GLY A 207 2.95 10.86 6.75
CA GLY A 207 3.79 11.85 6.10
C GLY A 207 3.58 13.23 6.72
N ASN A 208 4.61 14.07 6.67
CA ASN A 208 4.54 15.44 7.15
C ASN A 208 5.44 16.37 6.32
N HIS A 209 5.17 17.67 6.40
CA HIS A 209 6.00 18.73 5.81
C HIS A 209 6.86 19.47 6.85
N SER A 210 6.90 18.96 8.09
CA SER A 210 7.51 19.67 9.20
C SER A 210 8.98 19.28 9.41
N ASN A 211 9.20 18.29 10.28
CA ASN A 211 10.55 17.90 10.71
C ASN A 211 10.59 16.50 11.32
N ALA A 212 11.78 16.06 11.72
CA ALA A 212 12.00 14.76 12.33
C ALA A 212 11.21 14.55 13.63
N THR A 213 10.98 15.58 14.46
CA THR A 213 10.19 15.45 15.70
C THR A 213 8.76 15.02 15.40
N VAL A 214 8.14 15.64 14.41
CA VAL A 214 6.78 15.23 13.96
C VAL A 214 6.82 13.81 13.41
N SER A 215 7.90 13.40 12.75
CA SER A 215 8.05 12.01 12.29
C SER A 215 8.16 11.02 13.46
N HIS A 216 8.77 11.40 14.59
CA HIS A 216 8.81 10.55 15.80
C HIS A 216 7.41 10.36 16.38
N ASP A 217 6.63 11.44 16.53
CA ASP A 217 5.23 11.38 16.98
C ASP A 217 4.37 10.51 16.05
N GLN A 218 4.58 10.66 14.74
CA GLN A 218 3.88 9.85 13.72
C GLN A 218 4.24 8.37 13.80
N LEU A 219 5.50 8.01 14.05
CA LEU A 219 5.92 6.61 14.22
C LEU A 219 5.36 6.01 15.51
N ALA A 220 5.34 6.78 16.61
CA ALA A 220 4.71 6.35 17.86
C ALA A 220 3.22 6.07 17.65
N SER A 221 2.50 6.95 16.99
CA SER A 221 1.10 6.74 16.59
C SER A 221 0.94 5.55 15.63
N ALA A 222 1.81 5.41 14.63
CA ALA A 222 1.76 4.32 13.66
C ALA A 222 1.93 2.94 14.33
N SER A 223 2.72 2.87 15.39
CA SER A 223 2.92 1.63 16.15
C SER A 223 1.63 1.08 16.78
N ALA A 224 0.71 1.95 17.21
CA ALA A 224 -0.60 1.55 17.70
C ALA A 224 -1.51 1.00 16.59
N HIS A 225 -1.37 1.49 15.36
CA HIS A 225 -2.14 0.99 14.23
C HIS A 225 -1.72 -0.43 13.81
N VAL A 226 -0.42 -0.73 13.78
CA VAL A 226 0.06 -2.08 13.44
C VAL A 226 -0.14 -3.06 14.58
N GLU A 227 -0.15 -2.60 15.84
CA GLU A 227 -0.44 -3.42 17.01
C GLU A 227 -1.90 -3.88 17.05
N ALA A 228 -2.79 -3.20 16.37
CA ALA A 228 -4.19 -3.56 16.28
C ALA A 228 -4.46 -4.89 15.56
N VAL A 229 -3.48 -5.48 14.86
CA VAL A 229 -3.64 -6.73 14.10
C VAL A 229 -2.66 -7.78 14.60
N HIS A 230 -3.22 -8.91 15.05
CA HIS A 230 -2.47 -10.09 15.44
C HIS A 230 -2.78 -11.25 14.51
N ILE A 231 -1.73 -11.87 13.97
CA ILE A 231 -1.82 -13.07 13.13
C ILE A 231 -1.05 -14.17 13.85
N GLY A 232 -1.76 -15.09 14.47
CA GLY A 232 -1.19 -16.10 15.36
C GLY A 232 -1.07 -15.61 16.80
N SER A 233 0.11 -15.81 17.41
CA SER A 233 0.32 -15.57 18.85
C SER A 233 0.37 -14.08 19.20
N TRP A 234 0.08 -13.77 20.45
CA TRP A 234 0.16 -12.44 21.00
C TRP A 234 1.55 -11.81 20.81
N ASN A 235 1.61 -10.56 20.35
CA ASN A 235 2.82 -9.78 20.12
C ASN A 235 3.85 -10.36 19.12
N GLU A 236 3.54 -11.47 18.46
CA GLU A 236 4.46 -12.15 17.54
C GLU A 236 4.24 -11.83 16.05
N THR A 237 3.29 -10.96 15.73
CA THR A 237 3.09 -10.52 14.33
C THR A 237 4.15 -9.49 13.95
N PRO A 238 4.99 -9.74 12.92
CA PRO A 238 5.96 -8.76 12.46
C PRO A 238 5.26 -7.57 11.81
N SER A 239 5.86 -6.39 11.85
CA SER A 239 5.26 -5.19 11.27
C SER A 239 6.30 -4.20 10.76
N LEU A 240 5.86 -3.22 9.96
CA LEU A 240 6.64 -2.10 9.47
C LEU A 240 5.89 -0.79 9.74
N VAL A 241 6.60 0.23 10.21
CA VAL A 241 6.06 1.57 10.43
C VAL A 241 6.95 2.61 9.76
N PHE A 242 6.32 3.58 9.09
CA PHE A 242 7.00 4.60 8.31
C PHE A 242 6.44 5.99 8.59
N SER A 243 7.33 6.98 8.57
CA SER A 243 6.98 8.39 8.46
C SER A 243 7.87 9.04 7.41
N THR A 244 7.25 9.67 6.40
CA THR A 244 7.98 10.38 5.34
C THR A 244 7.95 11.87 5.63
N GLU A 245 9.13 12.43 5.84
CA GLU A 245 9.34 13.85 5.97
C GLU A 245 9.56 14.47 4.59
N LEU A 246 8.71 15.44 4.23
CA LEU A 246 8.75 16.20 2.98
C LEU A 246 9.05 17.68 3.29
N PRO A 247 10.29 18.04 3.65
CA PRO A 247 10.60 19.39 4.06
C PRO A 247 10.48 20.37 2.89
N VAL A 248 10.18 21.62 3.19
CA VAL A 248 10.13 22.69 2.19
C VAL A 248 11.50 22.86 1.54
N GLU A 249 12.57 22.71 2.31
CA GLU A 249 13.95 22.74 1.84
C GLU A 249 14.67 21.47 2.25
N GLY A 250 15.52 20.95 1.36
CA GLY A 250 16.29 19.74 1.60
C GLY A 250 15.68 18.46 1.01
N PRO A 251 16.33 17.33 1.26
CA PRO A 251 15.91 16.03 0.74
C PRO A 251 14.71 15.46 1.51
N LEU A 252 13.90 14.68 0.81
CA LEU A 252 12.90 13.83 1.44
C LEU A 252 13.59 12.76 2.26
N THR A 253 13.04 12.45 3.44
CA THR A 253 13.58 11.41 4.32
C THR A 253 12.48 10.45 4.76
N ILE A 254 12.70 9.15 4.61
CA ILE A 254 11.81 8.11 5.12
C ILE A 254 12.38 7.60 6.44
N HIS A 255 11.69 7.89 7.53
CA HIS A 255 11.97 7.30 8.85
C HIS A 255 11.24 5.95 8.93
N ALA A 256 11.95 4.88 9.28
CA ALA A 256 11.42 3.53 9.23
C ALA A 256 11.87 2.69 10.42
N LEU A 257 10.92 1.97 11.02
CA LEU A 257 11.18 0.97 12.05
C LEU A 257 10.39 -0.30 11.75
N HIS A 258 10.82 -1.42 12.31
CA HIS A 258 10.10 -2.67 12.22
C HIS A 258 9.95 -3.33 13.60
N SER A 259 8.96 -4.20 13.75
CA SER A 259 8.90 -5.16 14.83
C SER A 259 9.21 -6.54 14.28
N ALA A 260 10.15 -7.21 14.91
CA ALA A 260 10.39 -8.63 14.63
C ALA A 260 9.29 -9.46 15.30
N GLY A 261 8.82 -10.50 14.59
CA GLY A 261 7.86 -11.44 15.13
C GLY A 261 8.08 -12.81 14.49
N LYS A 262 7.72 -13.88 15.20
CA LYS A 262 7.85 -15.25 14.71
C LYS A 262 6.63 -15.71 13.91
N ASP A 263 5.49 -15.10 14.17
CA ASP A 263 4.20 -15.37 13.52
C ASP A 263 3.96 -14.50 12.26
N GLY A 264 2.72 -14.26 11.92
CA GLY A 264 2.33 -13.64 10.66
C GLY A 264 2.29 -14.65 9.51
N ARG A 265 2.53 -15.93 9.76
CA ARG A 265 2.48 -16.99 8.74
C ARG A 265 1.05 -17.43 8.48
N LEU A 266 0.72 -17.54 7.20
CA LEU A 266 -0.53 -18.14 6.73
C LEU A 266 -0.21 -19.51 6.16
N ASN A 267 -0.94 -20.52 6.61
CA ASN A 267 -0.66 -21.92 6.27
C ASN A 267 -0.71 -22.13 4.76
N HIS A 268 0.19 -23.00 4.28
CA HIS A 268 -0.01 -23.63 2.99
C HIS A 268 -1.18 -24.64 3.12
N PRO A 269 -2.02 -24.77 2.09
CA PRO A 269 -3.03 -25.82 2.08
C PRO A 269 -2.37 -27.17 2.25
N SER A 270 -2.71 -27.92 3.29
CA SER A 270 -2.47 -29.36 3.30
C SER A 270 -3.32 -29.99 2.21
N GLU A 271 -2.86 -31.04 1.56
CA GLU A 271 -3.54 -31.71 0.44
C GLU A 271 -5.00 -32.13 0.74
N GLN A 272 -5.40 -32.14 2.02
CA GLN A 272 -6.73 -32.54 2.47
C GLN A 272 -7.72 -31.41 2.75
N SER A 273 -7.33 -30.12 2.73
CA SER A 273 -8.19 -29.02 3.18
C SER A 273 -8.11 -27.73 2.37
N SER A 274 -7.40 -27.68 1.25
CA SER A 274 -7.17 -26.42 0.55
C SER A 274 -8.26 -26.08 -0.44
N ARG A 275 -9.06 -25.11 -0.10
CA ARG A 275 -9.84 -24.39 -1.11
C ARG A 275 -8.87 -23.63 -2.00
N SER A 276 -8.97 -23.82 -3.33
CA SER A 276 -8.24 -23.04 -4.31
C SER A 276 -8.51 -21.53 -4.10
N LEU A 277 -7.51 -20.69 -4.32
CA LEU A 277 -7.65 -19.22 -4.29
C LEU A 277 -8.67 -18.71 -5.31
N ASP A 278 -9.01 -19.53 -6.29
CA ASP A 278 -9.99 -19.21 -7.33
C ASP A 278 -11.44 -19.23 -6.79
N HIS A 279 -11.69 -19.94 -5.69
CA HIS A 279 -13.03 -20.00 -5.10
C HIS A 279 -13.46 -18.68 -4.46
N PHE A 280 -14.75 -18.37 -4.62
CA PHE A 280 -15.39 -17.23 -3.96
C PHE A 280 -15.34 -17.38 -2.43
N ILE A 281 -15.17 -16.24 -1.74
CA ILE A 281 -15.17 -16.17 -0.27
C ILE A 281 -16.42 -15.42 0.17
N GLN A 282 -17.03 -15.92 1.24
CA GLN A 282 -18.12 -15.22 1.93
C GLN A 282 -17.57 -14.32 3.04
N ASP A 283 -18.34 -13.27 3.36
CA ASP A 283 -18.10 -12.48 4.55
C ASP A 283 -18.13 -13.35 5.81
N ALA A 284 -17.17 -13.11 6.70
CA ALA A 284 -17.19 -13.65 8.05
C ALA A 284 -17.67 -12.58 9.03
N ASN A 285 -18.11 -13.00 10.23
CA ASN A 285 -18.56 -12.10 11.28
C ASN A 285 -17.71 -12.31 12.54
N PHE A 286 -16.53 -11.73 12.54
CA PHE A 286 -15.63 -11.78 13.67
C PHE A 286 -15.84 -10.58 14.58
N PHE A 287 -15.73 -10.81 15.90
CA PHE A 287 -15.67 -9.73 16.87
C PHE A 287 -14.25 -9.13 16.88
N PRO A 288 -14.12 -7.79 16.99
CA PRO A 288 -12.83 -7.14 17.10
C PRO A 288 -12.28 -7.30 18.52
N GLY A 289 -11.61 -8.42 18.78
CA GLY A 289 -11.00 -8.75 20.06
C GLY A 289 -9.80 -9.65 19.89
N ILE A 290 -8.75 -9.36 20.65
CA ILE A 290 -7.53 -10.15 20.74
C ILE A 290 -7.43 -10.69 22.15
N GLN A 291 -7.34 -12.00 22.31
CA GLN A 291 -7.18 -12.62 23.61
C GLN A 291 -5.70 -12.57 24.02
N GLN A 292 -5.46 -11.96 25.18
CA GLN A 292 -4.15 -12.05 25.83
C GLN A 292 -3.97 -13.45 26.44
N PRO A 293 -2.75 -14.00 26.44
CA PRO A 293 -2.45 -15.17 27.23
C PRO A 293 -2.78 -14.90 28.72
N ALA A 294 -3.35 -15.86 29.38
CA ALA A 294 -3.55 -15.76 30.81
C ALA A 294 -2.18 -15.71 31.52
N GLU A 295 -1.92 -14.64 32.27
CA GLU A 295 -0.82 -14.59 33.21
C GLU A 295 -1.37 -15.07 34.55
N ASP A 296 -0.73 -16.11 35.13
CA ASP A 296 -0.97 -16.67 36.47
C ASP A 296 -2.43 -16.53 37.01
N ASP A 297 -3.25 -17.56 36.86
CA ASP A 297 -4.62 -17.68 37.37
C ASP A 297 -5.62 -16.54 37.05
N ARG A 298 -5.26 -15.56 36.26
CA ARG A 298 -6.18 -14.50 35.82
C ARG A 298 -6.97 -14.93 34.58
N THR A 299 -8.24 -14.56 34.56
CA THR A 299 -9.07 -14.72 33.33
C THR A 299 -8.44 -14.02 32.15
N PRO A 300 -8.37 -14.66 30.96
CA PRO A 300 -7.83 -14.04 29.76
C PRO A 300 -8.56 -12.72 29.48
N GLN A 301 -7.81 -11.65 29.36
CA GLN A 301 -8.37 -10.35 28.99
C GLN A 301 -8.50 -10.25 27.49
N THR A 302 -9.61 -9.69 27.02
CA THR A 302 -9.84 -9.41 25.60
C THR A 302 -9.56 -7.94 25.33
N GLU A 303 -8.52 -7.70 24.56
CA GLU A 303 -8.15 -6.37 24.09
C GLU A 303 -8.80 -6.05 22.74
N PRO A 304 -9.19 -4.79 22.47
CA PRO A 304 -9.70 -4.41 21.16
C PRO A 304 -8.67 -4.64 20.06
N GLY A 305 -9.09 -5.18 18.90
CA GLY A 305 -8.22 -5.41 17.75
C GLY A 305 -8.71 -6.52 16.83
N PHE A 306 -7.90 -6.87 15.86
CA PHE A 306 -8.22 -7.85 14.80
C PHE A 306 -7.32 -9.07 14.97
N HIS A 307 -7.91 -10.21 15.32
CA HIS A 307 -7.16 -11.44 15.56
C HIS A 307 -7.44 -12.48 14.46
N VAL A 308 -6.39 -12.82 13.71
CA VAL A 308 -6.38 -13.94 12.77
C VAL A 308 -5.83 -15.16 13.51
N THR A 309 -6.72 -15.92 14.12
CA THR A 309 -6.41 -17.17 14.82
C THR A 309 -5.98 -18.28 13.86
N PRO A 310 -5.34 -19.37 14.31
CA PRO A 310 -4.87 -20.43 13.44
C PRO A 310 -5.93 -21.01 12.49
N ASP A 311 -7.17 -21.17 12.96
CA ASP A 311 -8.33 -21.64 12.19
C ASP A 311 -8.78 -20.66 11.08
N ARG A 312 -8.39 -19.38 11.18
CA ARG A 312 -8.74 -18.33 10.21
C ARG A 312 -7.65 -18.04 9.19
N ARG A 313 -6.47 -18.64 9.33
CA ARG A 313 -5.31 -18.33 8.47
C ARG A 313 -5.57 -18.64 7.00
N ASP A 314 -6.20 -19.76 6.67
CA ASP A 314 -6.52 -20.10 5.27
C ASP A 314 -7.55 -19.13 4.70
N TRP A 315 -8.62 -18.81 5.45
CA TRP A 315 -9.60 -17.81 5.03
C TRP A 315 -8.93 -16.45 4.80
N PHE A 316 -8.04 -16.02 5.70
CA PHE A 316 -7.37 -14.71 5.56
C PHE A 316 -6.42 -14.67 4.36
N ARG A 317 -5.72 -15.77 4.06
CA ARG A 317 -4.90 -15.93 2.85
C ARG A 317 -5.74 -15.74 1.58
N HIS A 318 -6.91 -16.34 1.51
CA HIS A 318 -7.83 -16.16 0.39
C HIS A 318 -8.29 -14.69 0.27
N VAL A 319 -8.67 -14.07 1.38
CA VAL A 319 -9.09 -12.66 1.39
C VAL A 319 -7.98 -11.75 0.87
N LEU A 320 -6.72 -11.96 1.30
CA LEU A 320 -5.58 -11.18 0.81
C LEU A 320 -5.39 -11.35 -0.71
N ALA A 321 -5.31 -12.59 -1.18
CA ALA A 321 -5.07 -12.88 -2.59
C ALA A 321 -6.17 -12.31 -3.50
N ARG A 322 -7.43 -12.42 -3.10
CA ARG A 322 -8.55 -11.90 -3.86
C ARG A 322 -8.64 -10.38 -3.77
N THR A 323 -8.31 -9.77 -2.64
CA THR A 323 -8.26 -8.30 -2.54
C THR A 323 -7.11 -7.72 -3.39
N GLU A 324 -5.99 -8.42 -3.51
CA GLU A 324 -4.92 -8.06 -4.45
C GLU A 324 -5.40 -8.11 -5.89
N ALA A 325 -6.08 -9.20 -6.29
CA ALA A 325 -6.66 -9.36 -7.62
C ALA A 325 -7.69 -8.25 -7.92
N ALA A 326 -8.57 -7.93 -6.98
CA ALA A 326 -9.50 -6.80 -7.09
C ALA A 326 -8.76 -5.46 -7.31
N GLY A 327 -7.64 -5.23 -6.60
CA GLY A 327 -6.84 -4.02 -6.77
C GLY A 327 -6.18 -3.92 -8.15
N LEU A 328 -5.79 -5.04 -8.75
CA LEU A 328 -5.21 -5.09 -10.09
C LEU A 328 -6.25 -4.86 -11.18
N THR A 329 -7.40 -5.52 -11.10
CA THR A 329 -8.49 -5.32 -12.06
C THR A 329 -9.08 -3.92 -11.98
N ALA A 330 -9.23 -3.35 -10.77
CA ALA A 330 -9.62 -1.95 -10.59
C ALA A 330 -8.60 -0.96 -11.19
N PHE A 331 -7.30 -1.25 -11.06
CA PHE A 331 -6.24 -0.43 -11.64
C PHE A 331 -6.20 -0.50 -13.16
N ALA A 332 -6.61 -1.62 -13.75
CA ALA A 332 -6.80 -1.79 -15.17
C ALA A 332 -8.13 -1.23 -15.69
N GLY A 333 -9.00 -0.69 -14.82
CA GLY A 333 -10.29 -0.11 -15.21
C GLY A 333 -11.41 -1.14 -15.39
N ASP A 334 -11.22 -2.39 -14.98
CA ASP A 334 -12.24 -3.43 -15.10
C ASP A 334 -13.05 -3.56 -13.80
N GLY A 335 -14.19 -2.85 -13.77
CA GLY A 335 -15.11 -2.89 -12.63
C GLY A 335 -15.81 -4.23 -12.47
N GLU A 336 -16.15 -4.92 -13.56
CA GLU A 336 -16.85 -6.21 -13.53
C GLU A 336 -15.94 -7.30 -12.95
N ALA A 337 -14.72 -7.42 -13.46
CA ALA A 337 -13.73 -8.33 -12.89
C ALA A 337 -13.40 -7.97 -11.42
N THR A 338 -13.40 -6.69 -11.06
CA THR A 338 -13.13 -6.26 -9.67
C THR A 338 -14.19 -6.77 -8.70
N VAL A 339 -15.48 -6.69 -9.07
CA VAL A 339 -16.60 -7.11 -8.21
C VAL A 339 -16.52 -8.60 -7.85
N GLN A 340 -16.12 -9.46 -8.79
CA GLN A 340 -16.06 -10.91 -8.55
C GLN A 340 -15.06 -11.31 -7.45
N TYR A 341 -14.08 -10.44 -7.15
CA TYR A 341 -13.05 -10.70 -6.14
C TYR A 341 -13.41 -10.21 -4.74
N LEU A 342 -14.39 -9.34 -4.61
CA LEU A 342 -14.78 -8.73 -3.35
C LEU A 342 -15.99 -9.43 -2.75
N THR A 343 -15.98 -9.66 -1.45
CA THR A 343 -17.18 -10.07 -0.71
C THR A 343 -18.24 -8.97 -0.74
N LYS A 344 -19.48 -9.27 -0.40
CA LYS A 344 -20.57 -8.26 -0.37
C LYS A 344 -20.21 -7.05 0.47
N ARG A 345 -19.60 -7.26 1.65
CA ARG A 345 -19.23 -6.17 2.56
C ARG A 345 -18.04 -5.37 2.06
N GLN A 346 -17.05 -6.01 1.46
CA GLN A 346 -15.96 -5.34 0.80
C GLN A 346 -16.47 -4.51 -0.38
N GLY A 347 -17.30 -5.10 -1.23
CA GLY A 347 -17.85 -4.46 -2.43
C GLY A 347 -18.86 -3.36 -2.14
N SER A 348 -19.58 -3.39 -1.02
CA SER A 348 -20.63 -2.40 -0.69
C SER A 348 -20.15 -0.94 -0.70
N ARG A 349 -18.87 -0.70 -0.45
CA ARG A 349 -18.28 0.64 -0.54
C ARG A 349 -17.91 1.06 -1.95
N HIS A 350 -17.64 0.11 -2.83
CA HIS A 350 -17.14 0.38 -4.17
C HIS A 350 -18.27 0.45 -5.19
N PHE A 351 -19.34 -0.31 -4.98
CA PHE A 351 -20.36 -0.57 -6.00
C PHE A 351 -21.78 -0.21 -5.58
N THR A 352 -22.00 0.44 -4.44
CA THR A 352 -23.33 0.92 -4.05
C THR A 352 -23.75 2.13 -4.88
N GLY A 353 -24.71 1.91 -5.77
CA GLY A 353 -25.28 2.94 -6.65
C GLY A 353 -24.67 2.90 -8.05
N PHE A 354 -25.53 2.88 -9.03
CA PHE A 354 -25.25 2.72 -10.46
C PHE A 354 -24.41 3.82 -11.13
N ALA A 355 -23.83 4.72 -10.36
CA ALA A 355 -23.11 5.89 -10.88
C ALA A 355 -21.59 5.77 -10.70
N HIS A 356 -21.04 4.59 -10.42
CA HIS A 356 -19.60 4.44 -10.29
C HIS A 356 -19.00 4.04 -11.63
N ALA A 357 -17.98 4.76 -12.11
CA ALA A 357 -17.22 4.37 -13.30
C ALA A 357 -16.61 2.96 -13.20
N ALA A 358 -16.50 2.43 -11.99
CA ALA A 358 -16.07 1.04 -11.74
C ALA A 358 -17.21 0.00 -11.83
N THR A 359 -18.47 0.40 -12.02
CA THR A 359 -19.56 -0.57 -12.27
C THR A 359 -19.71 -0.91 -13.74
N GLY A 360 -19.15 -0.08 -14.63
CA GLY A 360 -18.94 -0.44 -16.03
C GLY A 360 -17.44 -0.64 -16.25
N SER A 361 -17.06 -1.61 -17.07
CA SER A 361 -15.69 -1.70 -17.51
C SER A 361 -15.34 -0.48 -18.36
N VAL A 362 -14.31 0.26 -17.94
CA VAL A 362 -13.64 1.30 -18.74
C VAL A 362 -12.30 0.77 -19.27
N GLN A 363 -12.18 -0.54 -19.31
CA GLN A 363 -11.07 -1.27 -19.87
C GLN A 363 -11.20 -1.31 -21.39
N ASP A 364 -10.83 -0.23 -22.05
CA ASP A 364 -10.97 -0.05 -23.49
C ASP A 364 -9.62 0.23 -24.19
N ALA A 365 -8.53 0.32 -23.43
CA ALA A 365 -7.20 0.62 -23.94
C ALA A 365 -6.29 -0.61 -23.94
N ARG A 366 -5.53 -0.76 -25.03
CA ARG A 366 -4.49 -1.77 -25.19
C ARG A 366 -3.22 -1.12 -25.69
N GLU A 367 -2.14 -1.26 -24.93
CA GLU A 367 -0.87 -0.62 -25.27
C GLU A 367 0.29 -1.61 -25.22
N LYS A 368 1.24 -1.41 -26.15
CA LYS A 368 2.49 -2.17 -26.15
C LYS A 368 3.62 -1.32 -25.56
N LEU A 369 4.00 -1.59 -24.32
CA LEU A 369 5.01 -0.85 -23.58
C LEU A 369 6.20 -1.76 -23.25
N LEU A 370 7.41 -1.28 -23.51
CA LEU A 370 8.65 -2.03 -23.26
C LEU A 370 8.64 -3.45 -23.89
N GLY A 371 7.93 -3.60 -25.03
CA GLY A 371 7.81 -4.86 -25.75
C GLY A 371 6.71 -5.81 -25.24
N ILE A 372 6.01 -5.47 -24.15
CA ILE A 372 4.94 -6.27 -23.53
C ILE A 372 3.59 -5.66 -23.88
N GLN A 373 2.60 -6.51 -24.13
CA GLN A 373 1.22 -6.10 -24.38
C GLN A 373 0.49 -5.94 -23.03
N PHE A 374 -0.21 -4.81 -22.84
CA PHE A 374 -1.00 -4.47 -21.66
C PHE A 374 -2.44 -4.20 -22.05
N VAL A 375 -3.32 -4.52 -21.14
CA VAL A 375 -4.75 -4.20 -21.17
C VAL A 375 -5.04 -3.28 -19.98
N GLY A 376 -5.84 -2.24 -20.22
CA GLY A 376 -6.10 -1.26 -19.19
C GLY A 376 -7.04 -0.16 -19.61
N THR A 377 -6.86 0.99 -18.99
CA THR A 377 -7.62 2.22 -19.28
C THR A 377 -6.67 3.40 -19.45
N ASP A 378 -7.11 4.41 -20.17
CA ASP A 378 -6.36 5.64 -20.38
C ASP A 378 -7.09 6.85 -19.75
N HIS A 379 -6.33 7.92 -19.55
CA HIS A 379 -6.83 9.19 -19.07
C HIS A 379 -6.11 10.35 -19.75
N VAL A 380 -6.87 11.17 -20.46
CA VAL A 380 -6.33 12.34 -21.17
C VAL A 380 -6.61 13.61 -20.38
N PHE A 381 -5.55 14.37 -20.09
CA PHE A 381 -5.64 15.64 -19.38
C PHE A 381 -4.66 16.69 -19.92
N ARG A 382 -4.66 17.88 -19.35
CA ARG A 382 -3.71 18.94 -19.74
C ARG A 382 -2.64 19.11 -18.67
N LEU A 383 -1.39 18.94 -19.10
CA LEU A 383 -0.20 19.24 -18.32
C LEU A 383 0.47 20.48 -18.95
N ASN A 384 0.49 21.59 -18.23
CA ASN A 384 1.09 22.84 -18.70
C ASN A 384 0.65 23.24 -20.12
N ARG A 385 -0.66 23.27 -20.37
CA ARG A 385 -1.34 23.58 -21.65
C ARG A 385 -1.17 22.53 -22.76
N THR A 386 -0.38 21.50 -22.55
CA THR A 386 -0.18 20.39 -23.50
C THR A 386 -1.12 19.25 -23.15
N ARG A 387 -1.73 18.62 -24.14
CA ARG A 387 -2.49 17.37 -23.91
C ARG A 387 -1.51 16.24 -23.65
N VAL A 388 -1.77 15.51 -22.58
CA VAL A 388 -1.05 14.30 -22.21
C VAL A 388 -2.05 13.17 -21.99
N GLU A 389 -1.58 11.97 -22.22
CA GLU A 389 -2.30 10.74 -21.95
C GLU A 389 -1.53 9.93 -20.93
N ALA A 390 -2.22 9.46 -19.92
CA ALA A 390 -1.73 8.47 -18.98
C ALA A 390 -2.45 7.15 -19.25
N PHE A 391 -1.73 6.05 -19.17
CA PHE A 391 -2.24 4.69 -19.31
C PHE A 391 -1.91 3.90 -18.05
N SER A 392 -2.90 3.18 -17.51
CA SER A 392 -2.73 2.21 -16.43
C SER A 392 -3.26 0.85 -16.87
N GLY A 393 -2.53 -0.22 -16.56
CA GLY A 393 -2.95 -1.53 -17.02
C GLY A 393 -2.20 -2.67 -16.34
N VAL A 394 -2.51 -3.88 -16.77
CA VAL A 394 -1.87 -5.13 -16.38
C VAL A 394 -1.44 -5.87 -17.64
N ALA A 395 -0.32 -6.60 -17.61
CA ALA A 395 0.13 -7.42 -18.73
C ALA A 395 -1.00 -8.35 -19.19
N GLU A 396 -1.31 -8.35 -20.51
CA GLU A 396 -2.53 -8.93 -21.07
C GLU A 396 -2.70 -10.42 -20.73
N ASP A 397 -1.64 -11.17 -20.76
CA ASP A 397 -1.64 -12.59 -20.43
C ASP A 397 -1.91 -12.86 -18.92
N LEU A 398 -1.38 -12.01 -18.03
CA LEU A 398 -1.69 -12.06 -16.60
C LEU A 398 -3.12 -11.59 -16.33
N PHE A 399 -3.55 -10.52 -17.04
CA PHE A 399 -4.89 -9.97 -16.89
C PHE A 399 -5.98 -11.01 -17.26
N ARG A 400 -5.77 -11.79 -18.30
CA ARG A 400 -6.69 -12.85 -18.72
C ARG A 400 -6.96 -13.87 -17.59
N HIS A 401 -5.94 -14.20 -16.80
CA HIS A 401 -6.16 -15.06 -15.63
C HIS A 401 -7.03 -14.37 -14.57
N LEU A 402 -6.81 -13.08 -14.36
CA LEU A 402 -7.63 -12.31 -13.41
C LEU A 402 -9.08 -12.16 -13.90
N GLU A 403 -9.30 -11.90 -15.18
CA GLU A 403 -10.64 -11.82 -15.78
C GLU A 403 -11.43 -13.13 -15.62
N GLU A 404 -10.74 -14.28 -15.76
CA GLU A 404 -11.33 -15.61 -15.63
C GLU A 404 -11.39 -16.15 -14.19
N GLY A 405 -11.02 -15.36 -13.18
CA GLY A 405 -11.05 -15.78 -11.78
C GLY A 405 -9.91 -16.72 -11.34
N ARG A 406 -8.89 -16.93 -12.19
CA ARG A 406 -7.77 -17.87 -11.97
C ARG A 406 -6.60 -17.23 -11.20
N VAL A 407 -6.83 -16.92 -9.94
CA VAL A 407 -5.85 -16.25 -9.06
C VAL A 407 -4.58 -17.09 -8.86
N GLU A 408 -4.74 -18.41 -8.72
CA GLU A 408 -3.57 -19.30 -8.54
C GLU A 408 -2.69 -19.32 -9.77
N GLN A 409 -3.26 -19.38 -10.97
CA GLN A 409 -2.50 -19.36 -12.20
C GLN A 409 -1.81 -18.01 -12.39
N TYR A 410 -2.52 -16.91 -12.14
CA TYR A 410 -1.93 -15.57 -12.12
C TYR A 410 -0.71 -15.53 -11.19
N ARG A 411 -0.82 -15.98 -9.94
CA ARG A 411 0.29 -15.98 -8.98
C ARG A 411 1.46 -16.85 -9.44
N ARG A 412 1.21 -18.02 -10.02
CA ARG A 412 2.28 -18.88 -10.57
C ARG A 412 3.06 -18.17 -11.69
N GLU A 413 2.37 -17.49 -12.60
CA GLU A 413 3.01 -16.80 -13.73
C GLU A 413 3.74 -15.53 -13.29
N VAL A 414 3.18 -14.74 -12.39
CA VAL A 414 3.87 -13.60 -11.77
C VAL A 414 5.16 -14.06 -11.11
N TYR A 415 5.11 -15.15 -10.34
CA TYR A 415 6.30 -15.71 -9.70
C TYR A 415 7.35 -16.20 -10.70
N ALA A 416 6.91 -16.88 -11.76
CA ALA A 416 7.83 -17.35 -12.81
C ALA A 416 8.55 -16.20 -13.52
N ARG A 417 7.88 -15.05 -13.68
CA ARG A 417 8.42 -13.86 -14.37
C ARG A 417 9.12 -12.85 -13.46
N ARG A 418 9.18 -13.06 -12.16
CA ARG A 418 9.65 -12.06 -11.17
C ARG A 418 10.99 -11.39 -11.48
N ASN A 419 11.89 -12.10 -12.20
CA ASN A 419 13.21 -11.60 -12.58
C ASN A 419 13.31 -11.19 -14.06
N GLY A 420 12.21 -11.28 -14.81
CA GLY A 420 12.20 -11.06 -16.26
C GLY A 420 11.54 -9.75 -16.71
N TRP A 421 11.10 -8.93 -15.78
CA TRP A 421 10.47 -7.65 -16.12
C TRP A 421 11.49 -6.62 -16.57
N PRO A 422 11.19 -5.81 -17.62
CA PRO A 422 12.03 -4.71 -18.03
C PRO A 422 12.26 -3.70 -16.91
N VAL A 423 13.49 -3.24 -16.78
CA VAL A 423 13.88 -2.23 -15.76
C VAL A 423 13.93 -0.81 -16.32
N SER A 424 13.56 -0.61 -17.59
CA SER A 424 13.57 0.72 -18.22
C SER A 424 12.47 1.60 -17.63
N THR A 425 12.81 2.86 -17.35
CA THR A 425 11.88 3.89 -16.87
C THR A 425 11.32 4.76 -18.00
N TRP A 426 11.71 4.50 -19.25
CA TRP A 426 11.29 5.21 -20.45
C TRP A 426 11.06 4.26 -21.62
N ASP A 427 9.96 4.43 -22.33
CA ASP A 427 9.71 3.75 -23.59
C ASP A 427 9.83 4.73 -24.76
N SER A 428 10.74 4.44 -25.72
CA SER A 428 11.00 5.31 -26.87
C SER A 428 9.86 5.33 -27.89
N ARG A 429 9.08 4.26 -28.00
CA ARG A 429 7.90 4.19 -28.89
C ARG A 429 6.72 4.93 -28.28
N TRP A 430 6.49 4.74 -27.00
CA TRP A 430 5.50 5.48 -26.22
C TRP A 430 5.88 6.96 -26.06
N ARG A 431 7.17 7.29 -26.10
CA ARG A 431 7.77 8.62 -25.91
C ARG A 431 7.49 9.20 -24.52
N GLY A 432 7.61 8.37 -23.48
CA GLY A 432 7.32 8.84 -22.15
C GLY A 432 7.76 7.89 -21.03
N PRO A 433 7.59 8.33 -19.78
CA PRO A 433 7.91 7.52 -18.62
C PRO A 433 7.00 6.30 -18.55
N VAL A 434 7.60 5.17 -18.16
CA VAL A 434 6.92 3.90 -17.89
C VAL A 434 7.42 3.36 -16.56
N SER A 435 6.52 2.97 -15.69
CA SER A 435 6.83 2.23 -14.46
C SER A 435 6.08 0.91 -14.48
N MET A 436 6.80 -0.17 -14.25
CA MET A 436 6.26 -1.51 -14.22
C MET A 436 6.57 -2.16 -12.86
N ASN A 437 5.59 -2.83 -12.28
CA ASN A 437 5.76 -3.58 -11.05
C ASN A 437 5.89 -5.10 -11.34
N PRO A 438 6.51 -5.86 -10.43
CA PRO A 438 6.59 -7.31 -10.53
C PRO A 438 5.23 -8.04 -10.56
N ASP A 439 4.15 -7.39 -10.13
CA ASP A 439 2.76 -7.89 -10.20
C ASP A 439 2.16 -7.81 -11.62
N GLY A 440 2.91 -7.31 -12.58
CA GLY A 440 2.48 -7.13 -13.97
C GLY A 440 1.73 -5.82 -14.22
N SER A 441 1.54 -4.97 -13.21
CA SER A 441 0.91 -3.66 -13.42
C SER A 441 1.87 -2.65 -14.05
N VAL A 442 1.33 -1.72 -14.85
CA VAL A 442 2.08 -0.67 -15.53
C VAL A 442 1.36 0.67 -15.39
N LEU A 443 2.14 1.73 -15.22
CA LEU A 443 1.69 3.11 -15.37
C LEU A 443 2.60 3.82 -16.36
N ALA A 444 2.03 4.45 -17.38
CA ALA A 444 2.76 5.17 -18.42
C ALA A 444 2.12 6.53 -18.71
N MET A 445 2.90 7.49 -19.23
CA MET A 445 2.39 8.79 -19.65
C MET A 445 3.10 9.25 -20.93
N ARG A 446 2.38 9.88 -21.85
CA ARG A 446 2.95 10.49 -23.06
C ARG A 446 2.35 11.85 -23.36
N VAL A 447 3.08 12.65 -24.15
CA VAL A 447 2.50 13.86 -24.79
C VAL A 447 1.71 13.41 -26.01
N LEU A 448 0.46 13.86 -26.12
CA LEU A 448 -0.30 13.71 -27.36
C LEU A 448 0.12 14.80 -28.35
N THR A 449 0.71 14.37 -29.46
CA THR A 449 0.94 15.26 -30.62
C THR A 449 -0.39 15.46 -31.34
N SER A 450 -0.79 16.73 -31.51
CA SER A 450 -1.93 17.12 -32.34
C SER A 450 -1.72 16.70 -33.80
#